data_47f62a98a1434292aecddcf2994e8c9a
#
_entry.id   47f62a98a1434292aecddcf2994e8c9a
#
_cell.length_a   1.000
_cell.length_b   1.000
_cell.length_c   1.000
_cell.angle_alpha   90.00
_cell.angle_beta   90.00
_cell.angle_gamma   90.00
#
_symmetry.space_group_name_H-M   'P 1'
#
loop_
_entity.id
_entity.type
_entity.pdbx_description
1 polymer ?
#
loop_
_entity_poly.entity_id
_entity_poly.type
_entity_poly.pdbx_seq_one_letter_code
_entity_poly.pdbx_strand_id
1 'polypeptide(L)'
;GFNNEGLEAAIEQLKKNKGKLIIGGNIGKNTQTNPENYTKDYLECFNALHPYVDYFVLNVSCPNVGSHAKLNDKDYLLELIGSIQKANSNFDTQKPILLKIAPDLNDGQLDEIVDLVKETNLDGVIASNTSIDRNHLKTSDERLTEIGNGGLSGQPIKEKSTYVIKYLADKSNKAFPIIGVGGIHSEADAIEKIRAGADLVQIYTGFVYEGHSLIKRINKAILKL
;
A
#
# COMPACT_ATOMS: atom_id res chain seq x y z
N GLY A 1 12.70 6.77 1.18
CA GLY A 1 12.18 5.48 0.80
C GLY A 1 12.12 4.51 1.97
N PHE A 2 11.77 3.30 1.69
CA PHE A 2 11.85 2.22 2.66
C PHE A 2 13.31 1.78 2.83
N ASN A 3 13.71 1.47 4.06
CA ASN A 3 15.02 0.92 4.33
C ASN A 3 15.13 -0.48 3.73
N ASN A 4 16.01 -0.66 2.79
CA ASN A 4 16.30 -1.94 2.14
C ASN A 4 17.72 -1.91 1.56
N GLU A 5 18.24 -3.08 1.25
CA GLU A 5 19.58 -3.27 0.68
C GLU A 5 19.58 -3.25 -0.86
N GLY A 6 18.45 -2.90 -1.47
CA GLY A 6 18.29 -2.81 -2.91
C GLY A 6 17.66 -4.05 -3.54
N LEU A 7 17.44 -3.95 -4.85
CA LEU A 7 16.71 -4.93 -5.65
C LEU A 7 17.42 -6.29 -5.69
N GLU A 8 18.72 -6.30 -5.86
CA GLU A 8 19.53 -7.53 -5.92
C GLU A 8 19.47 -8.32 -4.62
N ALA A 9 19.62 -7.63 -3.48
CA ALA A 9 19.50 -8.26 -2.17
C ALA A 9 18.09 -8.83 -1.94
N ALA A 10 17.04 -8.12 -2.36
CA ALA A 10 15.67 -8.63 -2.30
C ALA A 10 15.51 -9.91 -3.12
N ILE A 11 16.03 -9.96 -4.34
CA ILE A 11 15.99 -11.14 -5.21
C ILE A 11 16.71 -12.33 -4.56
N GLU A 12 17.88 -12.12 -3.98
CA GLU A 12 18.62 -13.19 -3.29
C GLU A 12 17.84 -13.79 -2.10
N GLN A 13 17.06 -12.98 -1.38
CA GLN A 13 16.19 -13.49 -0.35
C GLN A 13 14.96 -14.23 -0.93
N LEU A 14 14.36 -13.69 -1.98
CA LEU A 14 13.19 -14.29 -2.64
C LEU A 14 13.50 -15.65 -3.26
N LYS A 15 14.69 -15.85 -3.82
CA LYS A 15 15.16 -17.16 -4.31
C LYS A 15 15.12 -18.28 -3.25
N LYS A 16 15.17 -17.92 -1.97
CA LYS A 16 15.08 -18.87 -0.86
C LYS A 16 13.64 -19.32 -0.59
N ASN A 17 12.63 -18.58 -1.08
CA ASN A 17 11.23 -18.97 -0.98
C ASN A 17 10.94 -20.12 -1.95
N LYS A 18 10.60 -21.29 -1.42
CA LYS A 18 10.31 -22.50 -2.22
C LYS A 18 8.81 -22.62 -2.58
N GLY A 19 8.14 -21.51 -2.84
CA GLY A 19 6.72 -21.49 -3.24
C GLY A 19 5.73 -21.83 -2.10
N LYS A 20 6.15 -21.65 -0.84
CA LYS A 20 5.31 -21.95 0.33
C LYS A 20 4.41 -20.78 0.76
N LEU A 21 4.72 -19.57 0.31
CA LEU A 21 4.02 -18.34 0.72
C LEU A 21 3.65 -17.54 -0.51
N ILE A 22 2.49 -16.88 -0.44
CA ILE A 22 2.11 -15.84 -1.39
C ILE A 22 2.90 -14.58 -1.06
N ILE A 23 3.64 -14.05 -2.01
CA ILE A 23 4.52 -12.89 -1.85
C ILE A 23 4.06 -11.74 -2.72
N GLY A 24 3.84 -10.58 -2.12
CA GLY A 24 3.59 -9.31 -2.83
C GLY A 24 4.86 -8.51 -3.02
N GLY A 25 5.14 -8.10 -4.25
CA GLY A 25 6.21 -7.17 -4.60
C GLY A 25 5.75 -5.72 -4.40
N ASN A 26 6.09 -5.09 -3.26
CA ASN A 26 5.76 -3.69 -3.01
C ASN A 26 6.87 -2.79 -3.59
N ILE A 27 6.62 -2.20 -4.73
CA ILE A 27 7.59 -1.42 -5.50
C ILE A 27 7.31 0.08 -5.47
N GLY A 28 8.37 0.85 -5.55
CA GLY A 28 8.30 2.32 -5.55
C GLY A 28 9.56 2.92 -6.15
N LYS A 29 9.52 4.23 -6.43
CA LYS A 29 10.68 4.95 -6.94
C LYS A 29 11.79 5.07 -5.89
N ASN A 30 13.02 5.19 -6.36
CA ASN A 30 14.16 5.54 -5.51
C ASN A 30 14.07 7.01 -5.08
N THR A 31 14.60 7.32 -3.89
CA THR A 31 14.59 8.69 -3.34
C THR A 31 15.37 9.69 -4.20
N GLN A 32 16.47 9.24 -4.83
CA GLN A 32 17.36 10.08 -5.63
C GLN A 32 16.94 10.22 -7.10
N THR A 33 15.94 9.46 -7.54
CA THR A 33 15.49 9.48 -8.94
C THR A 33 14.73 10.77 -9.23
N ASN A 34 15.06 11.41 -10.35
CA ASN A 34 14.37 12.59 -10.83
C ASN A 34 12.95 12.28 -11.31
N PRO A 35 12.00 13.23 -11.24
CA PRO A 35 10.60 13.01 -11.58
C PRO A 35 10.32 12.43 -12.98
N GLU A 36 11.12 12.79 -13.97
CA GLU A 36 11.02 12.29 -15.33
C GLU A 36 11.42 10.81 -15.49
N ASN A 37 12.06 10.25 -14.47
CA ASN A 37 12.56 8.86 -14.47
C ASN A 37 11.81 7.95 -13.47
N TYR A 38 10.80 8.44 -12.76
CA TYR A 38 10.08 7.64 -11.76
C TYR A 38 9.55 6.32 -12.32
N THR A 39 8.92 6.35 -13.50
CA THR A 39 8.37 5.16 -14.16
C THR A 39 9.43 4.10 -14.44
N LYS A 40 10.68 4.49 -14.71
CA LYS A 40 11.80 3.55 -14.93
C LYS A 40 12.10 2.72 -13.69
N ASP A 41 12.12 3.34 -12.50
CA ASP A 41 12.38 2.62 -11.25
C ASP A 41 11.31 1.54 -10.99
N TYR A 42 10.03 1.88 -11.26
CA TYR A 42 8.95 0.90 -11.12
C TYR A 42 9.10 -0.25 -12.13
N LEU A 43 9.40 0.06 -13.39
CA LEU A 43 9.59 -0.95 -14.44
C LEU A 43 10.79 -1.87 -14.17
N GLU A 44 11.90 -1.32 -13.68
CA GLU A 44 13.08 -2.09 -13.30
C GLU A 44 12.75 -3.07 -12.17
N CYS A 45 12.14 -2.57 -11.09
CA CYS A 45 11.69 -3.42 -9.98
C CYS A 45 10.65 -4.45 -10.44
N PHE A 46 9.67 -4.06 -11.26
CA PHE A 46 8.64 -4.95 -11.76
C PHE A 46 9.23 -6.13 -12.55
N ASN A 47 10.05 -5.83 -13.56
CA ASN A 47 10.63 -6.85 -14.41
C ASN A 47 11.55 -7.81 -13.64
N ALA A 48 12.39 -7.26 -12.74
CA ALA A 48 13.35 -8.07 -12.01
C ALA A 48 12.68 -8.95 -10.92
N LEU A 49 11.61 -8.48 -10.29
CA LEU A 49 10.89 -9.21 -9.25
C LEU A 49 9.83 -10.17 -9.81
N HIS A 50 9.41 -9.99 -11.05
CA HIS A 50 8.31 -10.76 -11.65
C HIS A 50 8.44 -12.28 -11.46
N PRO A 51 9.61 -12.93 -11.61
CA PRO A 51 9.73 -14.38 -11.41
C PRO A 51 9.57 -14.84 -9.96
N TYR A 52 9.59 -13.93 -8.99
CA TYR A 52 9.75 -14.25 -7.57
C TYR A 52 8.57 -13.86 -6.68
N VAL A 53 7.61 -13.09 -7.20
CA VAL A 53 6.44 -12.61 -6.44
C VAL A 53 5.14 -13.07 -7.09
N ASP A 54 4.04 -13.07 -6.34
CA ASP A 54 2.74 -13.54 -6.82
C ASP A 54 1.84 -12.39 -7.29
N TYR A 55 2.04 -11.18 -6.75
CA TYR A 55 1.34 -9.95 -7.14
C TYR A 55 2.23 -8.73 -6.92
N PHE A 56 1.85 -7.59 -7.49
CA PHE A 56 2.56 -6.32 -7.31
C PHE A 56 1.73 -5.26 -6.62
N VAL A 57 2.42 -4.38 -5.91
CA VAL A 57 1.85 -3.18 -5.30
C VAL A 57 2.63 -1.97 -5.78
N LEU A 58 1.96 -1.07 -6.50
CA LEU A 58 2.51 0.22 -6.88
C LEU A 58 2.37 1.17 -5.69
N ASN A 59 3.47 1.42 -4.99
CA ASN A 59 3.48 2.30 -3.83
C ASN A 59 3.78 3.74 -4.26
N VAL A 60 2.73 4.49 -4.55
CA VAL A 60 2.81 5.88 -5.01
C VAL A 60 2.68 6.92 -3.88
N SER A 61 2.51 6.46 -2.65
CA SER A 61 2.12 7.27 -1.49
C SER A 61 3.16 7.33 -0.37
N CYS A 62 4.46 7.16 -0.68
CA CYS A 62 5.50 7.22 0.34
C CYS A 62 5.79 8.67 0.79
N PRO A 63 5.51 9.08 2.03
CA PRO A 63 5.69 10.45 2.50
C PRO A 63 7.16 10.87 2.61
N ASN A 64 8.07 9.90 2.62
CA ASN A 64 9.51 10.13 2.80
C ASN A 64 10.25 10.47 1.49
N VAL A 65 9.54 10.53 0.37
CA VAL A 65 10.15 10.74 -0.96
C VAL A 65 9.62 12.04 -1.54
N GLY A 66 10.41 13.11 -1.48
CA GLY A 66 10.05 14.50 -1.83
C GLY A 66 9.12 14.67 -3.05
N SER A 67 8.47 15.80 -3.14
CA SER A 67 7.42 16.21 -4.10
C SER A 67 6.38 15.13 -4.44
N HIS A 68 5.45 14.90 -3.50
CA HIS A 68 4.29 14.01 -3.69
C HIS A 68 3.32 14.46 -4.79
N ALA A 69 3.40 15.73 -5.20
CA ALA A 69 2.47 16.31 -6.17
C ALA A 69 2.39 15.50 -7.47
N LYS A 70 3.53 15.06 -8.02
CA LYS A 70 3.53 14.28 -9.27
C LYS A 70 3.01 12.86 -9.11
N LEU A 71 3.25 12.21 -7.96
CA LEU A 71 2.77 10.83 -7.70
C LEU A 71 1.26 10.76 -7.40
N ASN A 72 0.63 11.90 -7.12
CA ASN A 72 -0.82 12.02 -6.96
C ASN A 72 -1.48 12.68 -8.18
N ASP A 73 -0.72 12.97 -9.23
CA ASP A 73 -1.24 13.48 -10.49
C ASP A 73 -1.88 12.33 -11.28
N LYS A 74 -3.14 12.51 -11.66
CA LYS A 74 -3.93 11.48 -12.36
C LYS A 74 -3.26 11.07 -13.68
N ASP A 75 -2.77 12.01 -14.45
CA ASP A 75 -2.16 11.72 -15.75
C ASP A 75 -0.88 10.91 -15.59
N TYR A 76 -0.07 11.25 -14.59
CA TYR A 76 1.12 10.46 -14.26
C TYR A 76 0.76 9.04 -13.79
N LEU A 77 -0.27 8.89 -12.96
CA LEU A 77 -0.72 7.57 -12.51
C LEU A 77 -1.22 6.72 -13.67
N LEU A 78 -1.96 7.30 -14.61
CA LEU A 78 -2.40 6.61 -15.83
C LEU A 78 -1.21 6.13 -16.66
N GLU A 79 -0.20 6.99 -16.86
CA GLU A 79 1.03 6.63 -17.58
C GLU A 79 1.81 5.48 -16.88
N LEU A 80 2.00 5.59 -15.56
CA LEU A 80 2.69 4.59 -14.77
C LEU A 80 1.98 3.24 -14.83
N ILE A 81 0.68 3.22 -14.53
CA ILE A 81 -0.14 2.01 -14.55
C ILE A 81 -0.12 1.36 -15.94
N GLY A 82 -0.36 2.15 -16.98
CA GLY A 82 -0.32 1.66 -18.37
C GLY A 82 1.03 1.05 -18.75
N SER A 83 2.14 1.68 -18.30
CA SER A 83 3.50 1.17 -18.52
C SER A 83 3.73 -0.16 -17.82
N ILE A 84 3.27 -0.32 -16.58
CA ILE A 84 3.41 -1.57 -15.81
C ILE A 84 2.50 -2.65 -16.37
N GLN A 85 1.26 -2.34 -16.75
CA GLN A 85 0.35 -3.31 -17.39
C GLN A 85 0.89 -3.80 -18.73
N LYS A 86 1.47 -2.91 -19.52
CA LYS A 86 2.18 -3.27 -20.76
C LYS A 86 3.39 -4.19 -20.49
N ALA A 87 4.17 -3.89 -19.45
CA ALA A 87 5.27 -4.78 -19.06
C ALA A 87 4.74 -6.15 -18.59
N ASN A 88 3.65 -6.18 -17.82
CA ASN A 88 2.99 -7.40 -17.34
C ASN A 88 2.49 -8.29 -18.49
N SER A 89 1.97 -7.69 -19.56
CA SER A 89 1.47 -8.42 -20.73
C SER A 89 2.58 -9.11 -21.55
N ASN A 90 3.85 -8.78 -21.33
CA ASN A 90 4.99 -9.45 -22.00
C ASN A 90 5.39 -10.77 -21.32
N PHE A 91 4.81 -11.11 -20.18
CA PHE A 91 5.06 -12.37 -19.48
C PHE A 91 3.97 -13.39 -19.78
N ASP A 92 4.33 -14.67 -19.84
CA ASP A 92 3.39 -15.78 -20.06
C ASP A 92 2.30 -15.84 -18.98
N THR A 93 2.64 -15.46 -17.76
CA THR A 93 1.71 -15.37 -16.62
C THR A 93 1.65 -13.95 -16.13
N GLN A 94 0.52 -13.29 -16.34
CA GLN A 94 0.28 -11.96 -15.80
C GLN A 94 0.00 -12.04 -14.29
N LYS A 95 0.42 -11.01 -13.56
CA LYS A 95 0.26 -10.94 -12.10
C LYS A 95 -0.66 -9.80 -11.71
N PRO A 96 -1.46 -9.96 -10.66
CA PRO A 96 -2.29 -8.87 -10.14
C PRO A 96 -1.45 -7.65 -9.76
N ILE A 97 -1.97 -6.46 -10.07
CA ILE A 97 -1.34 -5.17 -9.79
C ILE A 97 -2.30 -4.33 -8.95
N LEU A 98 -1.87 -3.96 -7.74
CA LEU A 98 -2.65 -3.14 -6.82
C LEU A 98 -2.01 -1.76 -6.65
N LEU A 99 -2.83 -0.75 -6.41
CA LEU A 99 -2.37 0.61 -6.09
C LEU A 99 -2.42 0.84 -4.58
N LYS A 100 -1.31 1.29 -3.97
CA LYS A 100 -1.29 1.64 -2.55
C LYS A 100 -1.31 3.15 -2.36
N ILE A 101 -2.36 3.64 -1.71
CA ILE A 101 -2.67 5.06 -1.54
C ILE A 101 -2.36 5.58 -0.13
N ALA A 102 -2.21 6.92 -0.01
CA ALA A 102 -2.08 7.59 1.28
C ALA A 102 -3.43 7.69 2.02
N PRO A 103 -3.43 7.75 3.37
CA PRO A 103 -4.65 7.99 4.12
C PRO A 103 -5.07 9.46 4.13
N ASP A 104 -4.20 10.36 3.66
CA ASP A 104 -4.37 11.81 3.76
C ASP A 104 -5.09 12.44 2.55
N LEU A 105 -5.61 11.61 1.65
CA LEU A 105 -6.39 12.04 0.50
C LEU A 105 -7.75 12.59 0.96
N ASN A 106 -8.17 13.70 0.34
CA ASN A 106 -9.53 14.20 0.50
C ASN A 106 -10.53 13.44 -0.38
N ASP A 107 -11.82 13.68 -0.17
CA ASP A 107 -12.89 12.96 -0.88
C ASP A 107 -12.80 13.08 -2.40
N GLY A 108 -12.48 14.28 -2.92
CA GLY A 108 -12.28 14.48 -4.36
C GLY A 108 -11.14 13.65 -4.93
N GLN A 109 -10.03 13.56 -4.19
CA GLN A 109 -8.90 12.71 -4.56
C GLN A 109 -9.24 11.21 -4.46
N LEU A 110 -10.06 10.82 -3.47
CA LEU A 110 -10.56 9.45 -3.38
C LEU A 110 -11.50 9.10 -4.54
N ASP A 111 -12.31 10.05 -5.02
CA ASP A 111 -13.12 9.90 -6.23
C ASP A 111 -12.23 9.65 -7.45
N GLU A 112 -11.16 10.45 -7.62
CA GLU A 112 -10.19 10.27 -8.70
C GLU A 112 -9.52 8.88 -8.65
N ILE A 113 -9.21 8.35 -7.45
CA ILE A 113 -8.68 6.99 -7.30
C ILE A 113 -9.71 5.94 -7.76
N VAL A 114 -10.98 6.09 -7.38
CA VAL A 114 -12.03 5.16 -7.80
C VAL A 114 -12.17 5.14 -9.33
N ASP A 115 -12.17 6.32 -9.94
CA ASP A 115 -12.26 6.45 -11.41
C ASP A 115 -11.02 5.86 -12.09
N LEU A 116 -9.83 6.16 -11.57
CA LEU A 116 -8.56 5.65 -12.07
C LEU A 116 -8.53 4.11 -12.07
N VAL A 117 -8.91 3.48 -10.95
CA VAL A 117 -8.91 2.01 -10.82
C VAL A 117 -9.89 1.38 -11.80
N LYS A 118 -11.09 1.98 -11.98
CA LYS A 118 -12.08 1.50 -12.95
C LYS A 118 -11.61 1.68 -14.39
N GLU A 119 -11.05 2.85 -14.72
CA GLU A 119 -10.58 3.20 -16.07
C GLU A 119 -9.41 2.29 -16.51
N THR A 120 -8.49 2.00 -15.59
CA THR A 120 -7.31 1.18 -15.87
C THR A 120 -7.53 -0.31 -15.65
N ASN A 121 -8.67 -0.74 -15.10
CA ASN A 121 -8.93 -2.11 -14.69
C ASN A 121 -7.83 -2.68 -13.79
N LEU A 122 -7.34 -1.88 -12.82
CA LEU A 122 -6.43 -2.38 -11.79
C LEU A 122 -7.11 -3.45 -10.92
N ASP A 123 -6.33 -4.41 -10.45
CA ASP A 123 -6.81 -5.56 -9.69
C ASP A 123 -7.20 -5.22 -8.24
N GLY A 124 -6.96 -4.01 -7.76
CA GLY A 124 -7.41 -3.55 -6.45
C GLY A 124 -6.61 -2.40 -5.87
N VAL A 125 -6.99 -2.04 -4.63
CA VAL A 125 -6.38 -0.93 -3.88
C VAL A 125 -5.94 -1.39 -2.50
N ILE A 126 -4.78 -0.89 -2.03
CA ILE A 126 -4.36 -1.01 -0.63
C ILE A 126 -4.57 0.32 0.07
N ALA A 127 -5.50 0.36 1.00
CA ALA A 127 -5.86 1.51 1.81
C ALA A 127 -5.55 1.22 3.29
N SER A 128 -4.46 1.78 3.86
CA SER A 128 -3.64 2.84 3.31
C SER A 128 -2.16 2.74 3.71
N ASN A 129 -1.36 3.67 3.23
CA ASN A 129 0.02 3.88 3.68
C ASN A 129 0.03 4.64 5.04
N THR A 130 1.20 5.14 5.44
CA THR A 130 1.37 6.02 6.61
C THR A 130 0.86 7.43 6.32
N SER A 131 0.53 8.17 7.39
CA SER A 131 0.04 9.56 7.34
C SER A 131 1.17 10.55 7.58
N ILE A 132 1.09 11.73 7.00
CA ILE A 132 1.90 12.89 7.36
C ILE A 132 1.24 13.78 8.41
N ASP A 133 -0.04 13.56 8.68
CA ASP A 133 -0.81 14.28 9.68
C ASP A 133 -0.35 13.89 11.10
N ARG A 134 0.05 14.87 11.88
CA ARG A 134 0.53 14.71 13.25
C ARG A 134 -0.37 15.36 14.29
N ASN A 135 -1.53 15.81 13.86
CA ASN A 135 -2.51 16.41 14.76
C ASN A 135 -3.04 15.38 15.78
N HIS A 136 -3.40 15.86 16.95
CA HIS A 136 -4.02 15.06 18.04
C HIS A 136 -3.15 13.92 18.60
N LEU A 137 -1.83 13.99 18.41
CA LEU A 137 -0.90 13.06 19.04
C LEU A 137 -0.70 13.42 20.52
N LYS A 138 -0.47 12.38 21.36
CA LYS A 138 -0.10 12.57 22.77
C LYS A 138 1.38 12.93 22.96
N THR A 139 2.18 12.80 21.94
CA THR A 139 3.61 13.11 21.91
C THR A 139 3.80 14.63 21.85
N SER A 140 4.72 15.19 22.65
CA SER A 140 4.99 16.63 22.64
C SER A 140 5.60 17.09 21.32
N ASP A 141 5.41 18.37 20.99
CA ASP A 141 5.95 18.96 19.75
C ASP A 141 7.48 18.94 19.71
N GLU A 142 8.15 19.09 20.84
CA GLU A 142 9.60 18.98 20.94
C GLU A 142 10.06 17.58 20.54
N ARG A 143 9.36 16.53 21.04
CA ARG A 143 9.69 15.15 20.71
C ARG A 143 9.37 14.81 19.25
N LEU A 144 8.28 15.36 18.70
CA LEU A 144 7.95 15.21 17.28
C LEU A 144 9.01 15.84 16.37
N THR A 145 9.56 17.00 16.80
CA THR A 145 10.64 17.69 16.09
C THR A 145 11.93 16.87 16.12
N GLU A 146 12.27 16.26 17.25
CA GLU A 146 13.44 15.37 17.38
C GLU A 146 13.32 14.12 16.51
N ILE A 147 12.12 13.51 16.44
CA ILE A 147 11.83 12.35 15.58
C ILE A 147 12.02 12.71 14.10
N GLY A 148 11.71 13.94 13.73
CA GLY A 148 11.86 14.46 12.38
C GLY A 148 10.77 13.96 11.44
N ASN A 149 11.05 14.04 10.13
CA ASN A 149 10.10 13.66 9.07
C ASN A 149 9.98 12.15 8.94
N GLY A 150 8.76 11.69 8.67
CA GLY A 150 8.44 10.28 8.45
C GLY A 150 6.94 10.06 8.46
N GLY A 151 6.51 8.89 8.08
CA GLY A 151 5.09 8.53 8.08
C GLY A 151 4.63 8.05 9.46
N LEU A 152 3.52 8.60 9.95
CA LEU A 152 2.82 8.13 11.14
C LEU A 152 2.07 6.84 10.84
N SER A 153 2.24 5.82 11.68
CA SER A 153 1.58 4.52 11.56
C SER A 153 0.98 4.04 12.89
N GLY A 154 0.30 2.91 12.86
CA GLY A 154 -0.28 2.30 14.06
C GLY A 154 -1.61 2.93 14.49
N GLN A 155 -1.92 2.87 15.78
CA GLN A 155 -3.21 3.30 16.34
C GLN A 155 -3.68 4.70 15.92
N PRO A 156 -2.82 5.71 15.84
CA PRO A 156 -3.26 7.07 15.48
C PRO A 156 -3.94 7.17 14.11
N ILE A 157 -3.63 6.29 13.16
CA ILE A 157 -4.24 6.32 11.82
C ILE A 157 -5.42 5.36 11.66
N LYS A 158 -5.87 4.70 12.72
CA LYS A 158 -6.92 3.68 12.67
C LYS A 158 -8.21 4.21 12.05
N GLU A 159 -8.77 5.27 12.62
CA GLU A 159 -10.05 5.85 12.18
C GLU A 159 -9.98 6.38 10.76
N LYS A 160 -8.89 7.09 10.45
CA LYS A 160 -8.66 7.64 9.11
C LYS A 160 -8.57 6.54 8.04
N SER A 161 -7.84 5.46 8.33
CA SER A 161 -7.76 4.30 7.45
C SER A 161 -9.13 3.63 7.28
N THR A 162 -9.92 3.47 8.35
CA THR A 162 -11.28 2.92 8.28
C THR A 162 -12.18 3.79 7.40
N TYR A 163 -12.10 5.12 7.56
CA TYR A 163 -12.84 6.07 6.73
C TYR A 163 -12.52 5.90 5.24
N VAL A 164 -11.22 5.88 4.88
CA VAL A 164 -10.79 5.72 3.48
C VAL A 164 -11.30 4.40 2.89
N ILE A 165 -11.20 3.29 3.62
CA ILE A 165 -11.70 1.98 3.18
C ILE A 165 -13.20 2.06 2.91
N LYS A 166 -13.96 2.60 3.86
CA LYS A 166 -15.41 2.74 3.72
C LYS A 166 -15.78 3.61 2.52
N TYR A 167 -15.13 4.76 2.38
CA TYR A 167 -15.36 5.68 1.26
C TYR A 167 -15.15 4.99 -0.09
N LEU A 168 -14.01 4.31 -0.27
CA LEU A 168 -13.69 3.59 -1.49
C LEU A 168 -14.72 2.49 -1.78
N ALA A 169 -15.09 1.69 -0.77
CA ALA A 169 -16.06 0.61 -0.93
C ALA A 169 -17.43 1.12 -1.35
N ASP A 170 -17.93 2.16 -0.66
CA ASP A 170 -19.23 2.77 -0.95
C ASP A 170 -19.24 3.43 -2.33
N LYS A 171 -18.24 4.26 -2.63
CA LYS A 171 -18.15 5.02 -3.89
C LYS A 171 -17.92 4.13 -5.11
N SER A 172 -17.12 3.10 -4.98
CA SER A 172 -16.90 2.14 -6.07
C SER A 172 -18.06 1.16 -6.25
N ASN A 173 -18.98 1.06 -5.29
CA ASN A 173 -19.97 -0.02 -5.17
C ASN A 173 -19.27 -1.40 -5.16
N LYS A 174 -18.14 -1.50 -4.47
CA LYS A 174 -17.28 -2.70 -4.38
C LYS A 174 -16.85 -3.24 -5.76
N ALA A 175 -16.60 -2.35 -6.70
CA ALA A 175 -16.20 -2.74 -8.06
C ALA A 175 -14.80 -3.37 -8.14
N PHE A 176 -13.98 -3.22 -7.11
CA PHE A 176 -12.63 -3.79 -7.02
C PHE A 176 -12.28 -4.18 -5.58
N PRO A 177 -11.36 -5.13 -5.39
CA PRO A 177 -10.90 -5.54 -4.06
C PRO A 177 -10.15 -4.43 -3.32
N ILE A 178 -10.35 -4.36 -1.99
CA ILE A 178 -9.67 -3.43 -1.10
C ILE A 178 -8.92 -4.22 -0.01
N ILE A 179 -7.61 -3.99 0.11
CA ILE A 179 -6.83 -4.48 1.24
C ILE A 179 -6.74 -3.37 2.29
N GLY A 180 -7.35 -3.59 3.45
CA GLY A 180 -7.39 -2.62 4.54
C GLY A 180 -6.11 -2.64 5.38
N VAL A 181 -5.46 -1.47 5.54
CA VAL A 181 -4.21 -1.31 6.32
C VAL A 181 -4.29 -0.06 7.18
N GLY A 182 -3.90 -0.16 8.44
CA GLY A 182 -3.72 1.00 9.33
C GLY A 182 -4.41 0.82 10.68
N GLY A 183 -3.63 0.88 11.75
CA GLY A 183 -4.12 0.84 13.12
C GLY A 183 -4.67 -0.49 13.60
N ILE A 184 -4.36 -1.60 12.95
CA ILE A 184 -4.81 -2.93 13.34
C ILE A 184 -3.85 -3.49 14.40
N HIS A 185 -4.32 -3.59 15.65
CA HIS A 185 -3.62 -4.16 16.80
C HIS A 185 -4.41 -5.27 17.48
N SER A 186 -5.66 -5.48 17.07
CA SER A 186 -6.55 -6.49 17.63
C SER A 186 -7.41 -7.15 16.56
N GLU A 187 -8.09 -8.21 16.92
CA GLU A 187 -9.09 -8.88 16.10
C GLU A 187 -10.26 -7.92 15.79
N ALA A 188 -10.65 -7.12 16.76
CA ALA A 188 -11.74 -6.14 16.61
C ALA A 188 -11.39 -5.08 15.56
N ASP A 189 -10.14 -4.60 15.54
CA ASP A 189 -9.67 -3.64 14.54
C ASP A 189 -9.71 -4.24 13.12
N ALA A 190 -9.31 -5.51 12.98
CA ALA A 190 -9.37 -6.20 11.69
C ALA A 190 -10.82 -6.37 11.21
N ILE A 191 -11.72 -6.79 12.10
CA ILE A 191 -13.16 -6.92 11.80
C ILE A 191 -13.77 -5.59 11.39
N GLU A 192 -13.37 -4.50 12.05
CA GLU A 192 -13.80 -3.15 11.68
C GLU A 192 -13.44 -2.80 10.23
N LYS A 193 -12.19 -3.13 9.79
CA LYS A 193 -11.78 -2.92 8.39
C LYS A 193 -12.61 -3.76 7.41
N ILE A 194 -12.85 -5.02 7.71
CA ILE A 194 -13.69 -5.90 6.88
C ILE A 194 -15.11 -5.34 6.78
N ARG A 195 -15.71 -4.93 7.92
CA ARG A 195 -17.05 -4.32 7.92
C ARG A 195 -17.11 -2.99 7.20
N ALA A 196 -16.01 -2.23 7.19
CA ALA A 196 -15.89 -1.00 6.41
C ALA A 196 -15.81 -1.26 4.88
N GLY A 197 -15.61 -2.51 4.47
CA GLY A 197 -15.61 -2.90 3.06
C GLY A 197 -14.29 -3.46 2.53
N ALA A 198 -13.29 -3.68 3.39
CA ALA A 198 -12.07 -4.37 2.99
C ALA A 198 -12.35 -5.87 2.75
N ASP A 199 -11.73 -6.42 1.72
CA ASP A 199 -11.79 -7.86 1.39
C ASP A 199 -10.70 -8.64 2.13
N LEU A 200 -9.56 -7.99 2.34
CA LEU A 200 -8.41 -8.51 3.10
C LEU A 200 -7.88 -7.44 4.04
N VAL A 201 -7.11 -7.85 5.04
CA VAL A 201 -6.40 -6.93 5.93
C VAL A 201 -4.90 -7.16 5.89
N GLN A 202 -4.13 -6.08 6.02
CA GLN A 202 -2.69 -6.09 6.14
C GLN A 202 -2.27 -5.46 7.46
N ILE A 203 -1.29 -6.04 8.14
CA ILE A 203 -0.75 -5.53 9.40
C ILE A 203 0.74 -5.20 9.24
N TYR A 204 1.20 -4.14 9.91
CA TYR A 204 2.61 -3.79 10.02
C TYR A 204 2.95 -3.43 11.47
N THR A 205 2.56 -2.26 11.96
CA THR A 205 2.86 -1.79 13.32
C THR A 205 2.28 -2.72 14.38
N GLY A 206 1.06 -3.20 14.21
CA GLY A 206 0.46 -4.18 15.12
C GLY A 206 1.26 -5.47 15.22
N PHE A 207 1.86 -5.94 14.13
CA PHE A 207 2.75 -7.11 14.15
C PHE A 207 4.00 -6.87 15.00
N VAL A 208 4.57 -5.65 14.96
CA VAL A 208 5.76 -5.29 15.77
C VAL A 208 5.47 -5.40 17.27
N TYR A 209 4.26 -4.96 17.70
CA TYR A 209 3.88 -4.96 19.12
C TYR A 209 3.28 -6.30 19.58
N GLU A 210 2.44 -6.93 18.77
CA GLU A 210 1.62 -8.11 19.14
C GLU A 210 2.23 -9.44 18.68
N GLY A 211 3.22 -9.37 17.79
CA GLY A 211 3.88 -10.54 17.21
C GLY A 211 2.98 -11.37 16.28
N HIS A 212 3.47 -12.57 15.92
CA HIS A 212 2.82 -13.46 14.96
C HIS A 212 1.48 -14.04 15.45
N SER A 213 1.24 -14.02 16.75
CA SER A 213 -0.01 -14.53 17.33
C SER A 213 -1.22 -13.70 16.89
N LEU A 214 -1.02 -12.40 16.60
CA LEU A 214 -2.06 -11.50 16.09
C LEU A 214 -2.66 -12.04 14.78
N ILE A 215 -1.85 -12.55 13.86
CA ILE A 215 -2.33 -13.11 12.58
C ILE A 215 -3.31 -14.26 12.83
N LYS A 216 -2.95 -15.19 13.74
CA LYS A 216 -3.81 -16.33 14.05
C LYS A 216 -5.12 -15.92 14.71
N ARG A 217 -5.08 -14.91 15.60
CA ARG A 217 -6.27 -14.36 16.27
C ARG A 217 -7.19 -13.71 15.26
N ILE A 218 -6.64 -12.86 14.38
CA ILE A 218 -7.40 -12.18 13.32
C ILE A 218 -8.07 -13.21 12.41
N ASN A 219 -7.32 -14.18 11.88
CA ASN A 219 -7.89 -15.20 11.00
C ASN A 219 -9.03 -15.99 11.66
N LYS A 220 -8.87 -16.37 12.95
CA LYS A 220 -9.95 -17.04 13.70
C LYS A 220 -11.18 -16.15 13.89
N ALA A 221 -11.01 -14.84 14.02
CA ALA A 221 -12.11 -13.91 14.17
C ALA A 221 -12.86 -13.69 12.85
N ILE A 222 -12.13 -13.56 11.74
CA ILE A 222 -12.71 -13.42 10.40
C ILE A 222 -13.52 -14.67 10.01
N LEU A 223 -13.04 -15.88 10.35
CA LEU A 223 -13.77 -17.12 10.07
C LEU A 223 -15.10 -17.28 10.83
N LYS A 224 -15.41 -16.37 11.77
CA LYS A 224 -16.65 -16.37 12.55
C LYS A 224 -17.65 -15.29 12.10
N LEU A 225 -17.30 -14.49 11.07
CA LEU A 225 -18.18 -13.51 10.44
C LEU A 225 -19.19 -14.17 9.53
#